data_49f4aeb6d769dce71c651c96956ecd75
#
_entry.id   49f4aeb6d769dce71c651c96956ecd75
#
_cell.length_a   1.000
_cell.length_b   1.000
_cell.length_c   1.000
_cell.angle_alpha   90.00
_cell.angle_beta   90.00
_cell.angle_gamma   90.00
#
_symmetry.space_group_name_H-M   'P 1'
#
loop_
_entity.id
_entity.type
_entity.pdbx_description
1 polymer ?
#
loop_
_entity_poly.entity_id
_entity_poly.type
_entity_poly.pdbx_seq_one_letter_code
_entity_poly.pdbx_strand_id
1 'polypeptide(L)' 'MEWKSVKQAMPRSFTRVWVLTDTGRETTGYVKSDGEWHINCERIRATGAKVLRWKE' A
#
# COMPACT_ATOMS: atom_id res chain seq x y z
N MET A 1 2.59 -6.04 14.07
CA MET A 1 1.33 -6.40 13.41
C MET A 1 1.60 -7.17 12.14
N GLU A 2 0.68 -8.04 11.79
CA GLU A 2 0.86 -8.91 10.63
C GLU A 2 0.45 -8.22 9.34
N TRP A 3 1.15 -8.55 8.27
CA TRP A 3 0.81 -8.07 6.95
C TRP A 3 -0.50 -8.72 6.48
N LYS A 4 -1.38 -7.93 5.89
CA LYS A 4 -2.64 -8.41 5.32
C LYS A 4 -2.60 -8.24 3.81
N SER A 5 -3.13 -9.24 3.09
CA SER A 5 -3.24 -9.15 1.64
C SER A 5 -4.32 -8.13 1.27
N VAL A 6 -4.04 -7.30 0.26
CA VAL A 6 -5.05 -6.36 -0.25
C VAL A 6 -6.27 -7.07 -0.82
N LYS A 7 -6.12 -8.35 -1.18
CA LYS A 7 -7.25 -9.16 -1.67
C LYS A 7 -8.13 -9.69 -0.56
N GLN A 8 -7.59 -9.79 0.66
CA GLN A 8 -8.35 -10.27 1.82
C GLN A 8 -9.10 -9.14 2.53
N ALA A 9 -8.44 -8.02 2.68
CA ALA A 9 -8.99 -6.90 3.42
C ALA A 9 -8.34 -5.60 2.93
N MET A 10 -9.06 -4.51 3.04
CA MET A 10 -8.56 -3.19 2.69
C MET A 10 -8.62 -2.29 3.92
N PRO A 11 -7.66 -1.38 4.09
CA PRO A 11 -7.74 -0.40 5.17
C PRO A 11 -8.78 0.66 4.85
N ARG A 12 -9.06 1.52 5.82
CA ARG A 12 -9.95 2.66 5.60
C ARG A 12 -9.32 3.61 4.59
N SER A 13 -10.16 4.21 3.75
CA SER A 13 -9.70 5.18 2.76
C SER A 13 -8.98 6.35 3.43
N PHE A 14 -7.90 6.78 2.80
CA PHE A 14 -7.09 7.92 3.24
C PHE A 14 -6.45 7.75 4.62
N THR A 15 -6.34 6.51 5.10
CA THR A 15 -5.60 6.20 6.33
C THR A 15 -4.20 5.72 5.97
N ARG A 16 -3.19 6.40 6.51
CA ARG A 16 -1.80 6.00 6.26
C ARG A 16 -1.51 4.66 6.91
N VAL A 17 -1.00 3.73 6.13
CA VAL A 17 -0.63 2.39 6.58
C VAL A 17 0.72 2.02 5.98
N TRP A 18 1.35 0.99 6.54
CA TRP A 18 2.52 0.41 5.92
C TRP A 18 2.09 -0.45 4.74
N VAL A 19 2.85 -0.37 3.66
CA VAL A 19 2.55 -1.13 2.45
C VAL A 19 3.78 -1.90 1.99
N LEU A 20 3.55 -3.09 1.46
CA LEU A 20 4.59 -3.92 0.84
C LEU A 20 4.27 -4.00 -0.64
N THR A 21 5.22 -3.59 -1.46
CA THR A 21 5.04 -3.55 -2.90
C THR A 21 5.44 -4.87 -3.55
N ASP A 22 5.06 -5.04 -4.81
CA ASP A 22 5.40 -6.21 -5.60
C ASP A 22 6.90 -6.30 -5.90
N THR A 23 7.63 -5.21 -5.71
CA THR A 23 9.09 -5.20 -5.84
C THR A 23 9.80 -5.58 -4.55
N GLY A 24 9.05 -5.90 -3.49
CA GLY A 24 9.61 -6.25 -2.19
C GLY A 24 10.00 -5.07 -1.33
N ARG A 25 9.60 -3.86 -1.69
CA ARG A 25 9.89 -2.66 -0.92
C ARG A 25 8.79 -2.38 0.10
N GLU A 26 9.21 -1.93 1.27
CA GLU A 26 8.29 -1.52 2.32
C GLU A 26 8.29 -0.01 2.42
N THR A 27 7.10 0.57 2.47
CA THR A 27 6.95 2.02 2.60
C THR A 27 5.58 2.32 3.22
N THR A 28 5.23 3.57 3.29
CA THR A 28 3.90 3.98 3.75
C THR A 28 3.07 4.44 2.57
N GLY A 29 1.76 4.36 2.73
CA GLY A 29 0.84 4.80 1.70
C GLY A 29 -0.58 4.77 2.23
N TYR A 30 -1.53 5.03 1.36
CA TYR A 30 -2.95 4.95 1.71
C TYR A 30 -3.74 4.52 0.48
N VAL A 31 -4.94 4.02 0.72
CA VAL A 31 -5.88 3.68 -0.35
C VAL A 31 -6.88 4.83 -0.50
N LYS A 32 -7.19 5.16 -1.73
CA LYS A 32 -8.19 6.19 -2.04
C LYS A 32 -9.60 5.58 -2.00
N SER A 33 -10.61 6.42 -2.01
CA SER A 33 -12.01 5.98 -1.93
C SER A 33 -12.43 5.10 -3.11
N ASP A 34 -11.74 5.20 -4.24
CA ASP A 34 -11.98 4.37 -5.41
C ASP A 34 -11.23 3.05 -5.41
N GLY A 35 -10.46 2.79 -4.36
CA GLY A 35 -9.67 1.58 -4.24
C GLY A 35 -8.26 1.67 -4.79
N GLU A 36 -7.86 2.82 -5.30
CA GLU A 36 -6.49 3.02 -5.79
C GLU A 36 -5.54 3.33 -4.64
N TRP A 37 -4.35 2.76 -4.73
CA TRP A 37 -3.32 3.01 -3.73
C TRP A 37 -2.43 4.18 -4.13
N HIS A 38 -2.09 5.00 -3.15
CA HIS A 38 -1.09 6.05 -3.30
C HIS A 38 0.11 5.69 -2.42
N ILE A 39 1.26 5.52 -3.03
CA ILE A 39 2.50 5.21 -2.33
C ILE A 39 3.23 6.52 -2.05
N ASN A 40 3.58 6.75 -0.79
CA ASN A 40 4.23 8.01 -0.38
C ASN A 40 5.66 8.14 -0.88
N CYS A 41 6.33 7.02 -1.17
CA CYS A 41 7.70 7.06 -1.69
C CYS A 41 7.69 7.28 -3.20
N GLU A 42 8.18 8.43 -3.62
CA GLU A 42 8.20 8.80 -5.03
C GLU A 42 9.04 7.82 -5.86
N ARG A 43 10.16 7.37 -5.34
CA ARG A 43 11.02 6.41 -6.05
C ARG A 43 10.31 5.11 -6.34
N ILE A 44 9.62 4.57 -5.36
CA ILE A 44 8.87 3.33 -5.51
C ILE A 44 7.69 3.54 -6.45
N ARG A 45 7.00 4.65 -6.31
CA ARG A 45 5.88 5.00 -7.17
C ARG A 45 6.31 5.13 -8.63
N ALA A 46 7.50 5.70 -8.87
CA ALA A 46 8.02 5.88 -10.22
C ALA A 46 8.35 4.56 -10.93
N THR A 47 8.57 3.47 -10.18
CA THR A 47 8.81 2.15 -10.77
C THR A 47 7.53 1.44 -11.23
N GLY A 48 6.36 2.03 -10.93
CA GLY A 48 5.09 1.40 -11.22
C GLY A 48 4.74 0.28 -10.24
N ALA A 49 5.36 0.26 -9.09
CA ALA A 49 5.13 -0.77 -8.08
C ALA A 49 3.68 -0.75 -7.59
N LYS A 50 3.16 -1.93 -7.31
CA LYS A 50 1.80 -2.10 -6.79
C LYS A 50 1.86 -2.64 -5.36
N VAL A 51 0.86 -2.27 -4.56
CA VAL A 51 0.76 -2.74 -3.19
C VAL A 51 0.21 -4.17 -3.19
N LEU A 52 0.93 -5.08 -2.56
CA LEU A 52 0.50 -6.46 -2.39
C LEU A 52 -0.07 -6.70 -0.99
N ARG A 53 0.53 -6.09 0.02
CA ARG A 53 0.13 -6.27 1.41
C ARG A 53 0.24 -4.94 2.16
N TRP A 54 -0.48 -4.88 3.27
CA TRP A 54 -0.46 -3.70 4.11
C TRP A 54 -0.57 -4.09 5.59
N LYS A 55 -0.19 -3.17 6.45
CA LYS A 55 -0.40 -3.31 7.90
C LYS A 55 -0.50 -1.92 8.54
N GLU A 56 -1.16 -1.86 9.65
CA GLU A 56 -1.29 -0.63 10.43
C GLU A 56 0.01 -0.29 11.18
#